data_84aab50ab03ea930f7a2f1f7648e6454
#
_entry.id   84aab50ab03ea930f7a2f1f7648e6454
#
_cell.length_a   1.000
_cell.length_b   1.000
_cell.length_c   1.000
_cell.angle_alpha   90.00
_cell.angle_beta   90.00
_cell.angle_gamma   90.00
#
_symmetry.space_group_name_H-M   'P 1'
#
loop_
_entity.id
_entity.type
_entity.pdbx_description
1 polymer ?
#
loop_
_entity_poly.entity_id
_entity_poly.type
_entity_poly.pdbx_seq_one_letter_code
_entity_poly.pdbx_strand_id
1 'polypeptide(L)'
;LGQPLADGIKMLFKENIVPRDADRLFHLLAPILALIPAMLVLCFLPLDFPWINDIQDSVKAFMLDGAVIFFFAISGLNTLAVFMAGWASRNKYSLLGGMRAIAQMVSYEIPLVLSAVVVVMMVGSLNANSIAGAQAGWNWFIFTPWGLAAFVIFFISALAETNRSPFDLPEAESEIIAGYFTEYSGFKFALFFLDRKSTRLNSITH
;
A
#
# COMPACT_ATOMS: atom_id res chain seq x y z
N LEU A 1 22.25 -6.82 12.20
CA LEU A 1 21.13 -7.73 11.81
C LEU A 1 19.97 -7.74 12.83
N GLY A 2 20.18 -7.41 14.14
CA GLY A 2 19.13 -7.40 15.18
C GLY A 2 18.38 -6.06 15.36
N GLN A 3 18.77 -5.01 14.65
CA GLN A 3 18.21 -3.66 14.83
C GLN A 3 16.69 -3.57 14.53
N PRO A 4 16.16 -4.18 13.43
CA PRO A 4 14.71 -4.15 13.17
C PRO A 4 13.89 -4.84 14.26
N LEU A 5 14.43 -5.91 14.87
CA LEU A 5 13.80 -6.60 15.99
C LEU A 5 13.81 -5.73 17.25
N ALA A 6 14.93 -5.09 17.55
CA ALA A 6 15.05 -4.18 18.69
C ALA A 6 14.11 -2.97 18.55
N ASP A 7 14.00 -2.40 17.35
CA ASP A 7 13.08 -1.29 17.07
C ASP A 7 11.61 -1.74 17.20
N GLY A 8 11.26 -2.94 16.72
CA GLY A 8 9.94 -3.52 16.90
C GLY A 8 9.57 -3.72 18.36
N ILE A 9 10.46 -4.31 19.15
CA ILE A 9 10.26 -4.50 20.58
C ILE A 9 10.12 -3.16 21.31
N LYS A 10 10.97 -2.18 20.99
CA LYS A 10 10.88 -0.83 21.56
C LYS A 10 9.54 -0.17 21.30
N MET A 11 8.98 -0.32 20.09
CA MET A 11 7.68 0.24 19.72
C MET A 11 6.52 -0.45 20.43
N LEU A 12 6.62 -1.75 20.72
CA LEU A 12 5.61 -2.51 21.46
C LEU A 12 5.52 -2.07 22.94
N PHE A 13 6.68 -1.77 23.58
CA PHE A 13 6.72 -1.36 24.98
C PHE A 13 6.58 0.15 25.19
N LYS A 14 6.55 0.94 24.10
CA LYS A 14 6.39 2.39 24.20
C LYS A 14 4.96 2.74 24.59
N GLU A 15 4.80 3.72 25.47
CA GLU A 15 3.51 4.23 25.93
C GLU A 15 2.66 4.74 24.75
N ASN A 16 1.37 4.38 24.78
CA ASN A 16 0.40 4.82 23.79
C ASN A 16 -0.25 6.13 24.28
N ILE A 17 0.27 7.24 23.81
CA ILE A 17 -0.24 8.57 24.14
C ILE A 17 -1.34 8.93 23.15
N VAL A 18 -2.51 9.30 23.64
CA VAL A 18 -3.64 9.79 22.86
C VAL A 18 -3.91 11.24 23.25
N PRO A 19 -3.92 12.19 22.30
CA PRO A 19 -4.26 13.59 22.60
C PRO A 19 -5.64 13.70 23.25
N ARG A 20 -5.81 14.69 24.15
CA ARG A 20 -7.10 14.87 24.89
C ARG A 20 -8.27 15.15 23.98
N ASP A 21 -8.04 15.89 22.90
CA ASP A 21 -9.07 16.34 21.98
C ASP A 21 -9.27 15.41 20.78
N ALA A 22 -8.46 14.34 20.66
CA ALA A 22 -8.56 13.38 19.57
C ALA A 22 -9.83 12.51 19.69
N ASP A 23 -10.43 12.23 18.53
CA ASP A 23 -11.54 11.27 18.43
C ASP A 23 -11.03 9.85 18.62
N ARG A 24 -11.18 9.31 19.85
CA ARG A 24 -10.60 8.03 20.27
C ARG A 24 -10.97 6.86 19.37
N LEU A 25 -12.22 6.84 18.85
CA LEU A 25 -12.68 5.77 17.97
C LEU A 25 -11.91 5.79 16.64
N PHE A 26 -11.91 6.93 15.95
CA PHE A 26 -11.23 7.08 14.66
C PHE A 26 -9.71 6.99 14.79
N HIS A 27 -9.17 7.49 15.88
CA HIS A 27 -7.74 7.38 16.19
C HIS A 27 -7.29 5.92 16.43
N LEU A 28 -8.19 5.03 16.87
CA LEU A 28 -7.91 3.61 17.00
C LEU A 28 -8.15 2.86 15.69
N LEU A 29 -9.19 3.24 14.94
CA LEU A 29 -9.56 2.57 13.69
C LEU A 29 -8.58 2.87 12.54
N ALA A 30 -8.01 4.07 12.48
CA ALA A 30 -7.15 4.47 11.37
C ALA A 30 -5.93 3.53 11.17
N PRO A 31 -5.11 3.18 12.19
CA PRO A 31 -4.01 2.24 12.00
C PRO A 31 -4.47 0.81 11.70
N ILE A 32 -5.65 0.40 12.15
CA ILE A 32 -6.23 -0.91 11.82
C ILE A 32 -6.64 -0.94 10.35
N LEU A 33 -7.30 0.12 9.87
CA LEU A 33 -7.69 0.26 8.46
C LEU A 33 -6.47 0.34 7.52
N ALA A 34 -5.35 0.88 7.96
CA ALA A 34 -4.11 0.87 7.19
C ALA A 34 -3.50 -0.55 7.09
N LEU A 35 -3.63 -1.36 8.14
CA LEU A 35 -3.10 -2.73 8.15
C LEU A 35 -3.94 -3.71 7.32
N ILE A 36 -5.26 -3.51 7.25
CA ILE A 36 -6.19 -4.41 6.53
C ILE A 36 -5.79 -4.58 5.05
N PRO A 37 -5.54 -3.52 4.27
CA PRO A 37 -5.10 -3.65 2.88
C PRO A 37 -3.81 -4.46 2.73
N ALA A 38 -2.81 -4.19 3.58
CA ALA A 38 -1.54 -4.89 3.54
C ALA A 38 -1.70 -6.41 3.77
N MET A 39 -2.57 -6.81 4.73
CA MET A 39 -2.86 -8.22 4.98
C MET A 39 -3.68 -8.86 3.87
N LEU A 40 -4.66 -8.15 3.32
CA LEU A 40 -5.50 -8.67 2.23
C LEU A 40 -4.70 -8.88 0.94
N VAL A 41 -3.75 -8.00 0.63
CA VAL A 41 -2.88 -8.15 -0.55
C VAL A 41 -2.07 -9.44 -0.48
N LEU A 42 -1.59 -9.84 0.71
CA LEU A 42 -0.87 -11.11 0.89
C LEU A 42 -1.71 -12.33 0.51
N CYS A 43 -3.04 -12.26 0.65
CA CYS A 43 -3.95 -13.35 0.28
C CYS A 43 -4.06 -13.56 -1.25
N PHE A 44 -3.67 -12.55 -2.06
CA PHE A 44 -3.74 -12.62 -3.53
C PHE A 44 -2.41 -13.01 -4.18
N LEU A 45 -1.31 -12.98 -3.44
CA LEU A 45 -0.04 -13.45 -3.95
C LEU A 45 -0.08 -14.98 -4.07
N PRO A 46 0.24 -15.53 -5.23
CA PRO A 46 0.39 -16.98 -5.40
C PRO A 46 1.65 -17.43 -4.68
N LEU A 47 1.56 -17.60 -3.37
CA LEU A 47 2.65 -18.11 -2.53
C LEU A 47 2.64 -19.63 -2.61
N ASP A 48 3.42 -20.21 -3.51
CA ASP A 48 3.63 -21.64 -3.58
C ASP A 48 4.60 -22.08 -2.46
N PHE A 49 4.05 -22.48 -1.33
CA PHE A 49 4.82 -23.12 -0.26
C PHE A 49 4.78 -24.64 -0.45
N PRO A 50 5.89 -25.30 -0.82
CA PRO A 50 5.91 -26.73 -1.15
C PRO A 50 5.59 -27.66 0.04
N TRP A 51 5.56 -27.14 1.27
CA TRP A 51 5.26 -27.91 2.49
C TRP A 51 3.81 -27.74 3.02
N ILE A 52 2.97 -26.97 2.36
CA ILE A 52 1.60 -26.69 2.81
C ILE A 52 0.62 -27.02 1.68
N ASN A 53 0.58 -28.29 1.26
CA ASN A 53 -0.26 -28.74 0.15
C ASN A 53 -1.76 -28.58 0.43
N ASP A 54 -2.21 -28.77 1.69
CA ASP A 54 -3.63 -28.69 2.06
C ASP A 54 -4.16 -27.24 2.10
N ILE A 55 -3.30 -26.27 2.38
CA ILE A 55 -3.66 -24.84 2.37
C ILE A 55 -3.60 -24.28 0.93
N GLN A 56 -2.78 -24.85 0.05
CA GLN A 56 -2.69 -24.43 -1.36
C GLN A 56 -4.04 -24.53 -2.08
N ASP A 57 -4.81 -25.58 -1.85
CA ASP A 57 -6.11 -25.73 -2.49
C ASP A 57 -7.14 -24.74 -1.93
N SER A 58 -7.02 -24.37 -0.67
CA SER A 58 -7.85 -23.32 -0.05
C SER A 58 -7.47 -21.92 -0.51
N VAL A 59 -6.18 -21.66 -0.72
CA VAL A 59 -5.68 -20.36 -1.23
C VAL A 59 -5.94 -20.23 -2.74
N LYS A 60 -5.83 -21.31 -3.51
CA LYS A 60 -6.23 -21.35 -4.93
C LYS A 60 -7.72 -21.08 -5.12
N ALA A 61 -8.57 -21.48 -4.18
CA ALA A 61 -9.99 -21.17 -4.19
C ALA A 61 -10.27 -19.66 -4.03
N PHE A 62 -9.33 -18.88 -3.51
CA PHE A 62 -9.41 -17.41 -3.37
C PHE A 62 -8.91 -16.66 -4.62
N MET A 63 -8.49 -17.36 -5.67
CA MET A 63 -8.14 -16.74 -6.96
C MET A 63 -9.40 -16.33 -7.71
N LEU A 64 -9.95 -15.19 -7.30
CA LEU A 64 -11.07 -14.55 -7.99
C LEU A 64 -10.67 -14.18 -9.42
N ASP A 65 -11.57 -14.43 -10.37
CA ASP A 65 -11.37 -14.00 -11.78
C ASP A 65 -11.19 -12.49 -11.94
N GLY A 66 -11.51 -11.70 -10.90
CA GLY A 66 -11.33 -10.25 -10.81
C GLY A 66 -10.19 -9.80 -9.88
N ALA A 67 -9.15 -10.61 -9.64
CA ALA A 67 -8.09 -10.33 -8.68
C ALA A 67 -7.43 -8.95 -8.88
N VAL A 68 -7.24 -8.52 -10.13
CA VAL A 68 -6.64 -7.22 -10.46
C VAL A 68 -7.52 -6.06 -9.99
N ILE A 69 -8.84 -6.12 -10.24
CA ILE A 69 -9.77 -5.06 -9.80
C ILE A 69 -9.84 -5.03 -8.27
N PHE A 70 -9.88 -6.20 -7.65
CA PHE A 70 -9.94 -6.31 -6.20
C PHE A 70 -8.68 -5.76 -5.53
N PHE A 71 -7.51 -6.00 -6.12
CA PHE A 71 -6.24 -5.43 -5.66
C PHE A 71 -6.30 -3.89 -5.61
N PHE A 72 -6.74 -3.25 -6.69
CA PHE A 72 -6.87 -1.79 -6.73
C PHE A 72 -7.97 -1.26 -5.80
N ALA A 73 -9.08 -1.99 -5.65
CA ALA A 73 -10.13 -1.61 -4.71
C ALA A 73 -9.63 -1.63 -3.25
N ILE A 74 -8.78 -2.59 -2.90
CA ILE A 74 -8.18 -2.68 -1.57
C ILE A 74 -7.13 -1.58 -1.36
N SER A 75 -6.31 -1.24 -2.37
CA SER A 75 -5.32 -0.17 -2.23
C SER A 75 -5.97 1.16 -1.90
N GLY A 76 -7.15 1.47 -2.46
CA GLY A 76 -7.92 2.67 -2.15
C GLY A 76 -8.37 2.78 -0.68
N LEU A 77 -8.45 1.67 0.07
CA LEU A 77 -8.75 1.72 1.51
C LEU A 77 -7.62 2.38 2.31
N ASN A 78 -6.39 2.31 1.84
CA ASN A 78 -5.26 2.96 2.50
C ASN A 78 -5.40 4.49 2.47
N THR A 79 -5.88 5.05 1.38
CA THR A 79 -6.18 6.49 1.26
C THR A 79 -7.20 6.93 2.31
N LEU A 80 -8.23 6.11 2.56
CA LEU A 80 -9.23 6.37 3.60
C LEU A 80 -8.61 6.32 5.01
N ALA A 81 -7.71 5.36 5.27
CA ALA A 81 -7.02 5.23 6.54
C ALA A 81 -6.15 6.48 6.86
N VAL A 82 -5.43 6.99 5.85
CA VAL A 82 -4.63 8.21 5.97
C VAL A 82 -5.51 9.42 6.26
N PHE A 83 -6.67 9.54 5.59
CA PHE A 83 -7.64 10.59 5.87
C PHE A 83 -8.13 10.55 7.32
N MET A 84 -8.56 9.37 7.76
CA MET A 84 -9.04 9.18 9.12
C MET A 84 -7.96 9.51 10.16
N ALA A 85 -6.70 9.16 9.89
CA ALA A 85 -5.58 9.47 10.78
C ALA A 85 -5.38 10.97 10.95
N GLY A 86 -5.36 11.72 9.84
CA GLY A 86 -5.22 13.18 9.86
C GLY A 86 -6.40 13.87 10.56
N TRP A 87 -7.63 13.43 10.27
CA TRP A 87 -8.85 13.99 10.86
C TRP A 87 -8.98 13.71 12.37
N ALA A 88 -8.73 12.45 12.76
CA ALA A 88 -8.89 12.01 14.15
C ALA A 88 -7.94 12.70 15.13
N SER A 89 -6.80 13.14 14.65
CA SER A 89 -5.77 13.82 15.45
C SER A 89 -6.19 15.19 15.96
N ARG A 90 -7.23 15.81 15.39
CA ARG A 90 -7.72 17.18 15.67
C ARG A 90 -6.63 18.25 15.71
N ASN A 91 -5.51 17.98 15.05
CA ASN A 91 -4.41 18.91 14.86
C ASN A 91 -4.43 19.44 13.42
N LYS A 92 -4.45 20.76 13.25
CA LYS A 92 -4.46 21.39 11.92
C LYS A 92 -3.26 21.02 11.06
N TYR A 93 -2.10 20.79 11.65
CA TYR A 93 -0.89 20.37 10.93
C TYR A 93 -0.97 18.93 10.47
N SER A 94 -1.48 18.04 11.33
CA SER A 94 -1.73 16.64 10.99
C SER A 94 -2.79 16.51 9.89
N LEU A 95 -3.86 17.30 9.96
CA LEU A 95 -4.88 17.36 8.93
C LEU A 95 -4.31 17.85 7.59
N LEU A 96 -3.50 18.92 7.60
CA LEU A 96 -2.86 19.43 6.40
C LEU A 96 -1.92 18.40 5.77
N GLY A 97 -1.12 17.69 6.58
CA GLY A 97 -0.27 16.59 6.12
C GLY A 97 -1.08 15.45 5.52
N GLY A 98 -2.19 15.07 6.17
CA GLY A 98 -3.12 14.07 5.64
C GLY A 98 -3.75 14.47 4.31
N MET A 99 -4.21 15.70 4.17
CA MET A 99 -4.80 16.20 2.93
C MET A 99 -3.80 16.24 1.77
N ARG A 100 -2.54 16.58 2.03
CA ARG A 100 -1.47 16.52 1.02
C ARG A 100 -1.23 15.07 0.56
N ALA A 101 -1.15 14.13 1.51
CA ALA A 101 -0.98 12.71 1.21
C ALA A 101 -2.13 12.17 0.35
N ILE A 102 -3.36 12.46 0.72
CA ILE A 102 -4.55 12.03 -0.01
C ILE A 102 -4.60 12.62 -1.42
N ALA A 103 -4.32 13.92 -1.56
CA ALA A 103 -4.30 14.57 -2.87
C ALA A 103 -3.30 13.90 -3.81
N GLN A 104 -2.14 13.50 -3.29
CA GLN A 104 -1.15 12.74 -4.05
C GLN A 104 -1.66 11.35 -4.40
N MET A 105 -2.08 10.54 -3.40
CA MET A 105 -2.53 9.17 -3.61
C MET A 105 -3.69 9.09 -4.61
N VAL A 106 -4.75 9.88 -4.43
CA VAL A 106 -5.91 9.90 -5.35
C VAL A 106 -5.52 10.33 -6.76
N SER A 107 -4.61 11.31 -6.91
CA SER A 107 -4.17 11.78 -8.22
C SER A 107 -3.38 10.72 -8.98
N TYR A 108 -2.60 9.89 -8.30
CA TYR A 108 -1.77 8.87 -8.95
C TYR A 108 -2.44 7.49 -9.01
N GLU A 109 -3.49 7.23 -8.22
CA GLU A 109 -4.29 6.02 -8.29
C GLU A 109 -5.00 5.88 -9.64
N ILE A 110 -5.52 6.97 -10.20
CA ILE A 110 -6.22 6.96 -11.50
C ILE A 110 -5.28 6.51 -12.64
N PRO A 111 -4.12 7.14 -12.91
CA PRO A 111 -3.20 6.69 -13.94
C PRO A 111 -2.62 5.31 -13.66
N LEU A 112 -2.47 4.90 -12.39
CA LEU A 112 -2.03 3.57 -12.00
C LEU A 112 -3.04 2.51 -12.48
N VAL A 113 -4.30 2.69 -12.16
CA VAL A 113 -5.39 1.78 -12.59
C VAL A 113 -5.52 1.76 -14.10
N LEU A 114 -5.51 2.92 -14.76
CA LEU A 114 -5.63 3.00 -16.22
C LEU A 114 -4.48 2.28 -16.94
N SER A 115 -3.26 2.41 -16.45
CA SER A 115 -2.11 1.71 -17.04
C SER A 115 -2.21 0.19 -16.88
N ALA A 116 -2.72 -0.30 -15.75
CA ALA A 116 -2.97 -1.71 -15.54
C ALA A 116 -4.11 -2.24 -16.44
N VAL A 117 -5.15 -1.44 -16.66
CA VAL A 117 -6.26 -1.80 -17.58
C VAL A 117 -5.75 -2.01 -19.01
N VAL A 118 -4.73 -1.27 -19.46
CA VAL A 118 -4.12 -1.52 -20.79
C VAL A 118 -3.61 -2.97 -20.90
N VAL A 119 -2.94 -3.48 -19.88
CA VAL A 119 -2.45 -4.88 -19.85
C VAL A 119 -3.61 -5.87 -19.84
N VAL A 120 -4.65 -5.60 -19.04
CA VAL A 120 -5.86 -6.41 -18.99
C VAL A 120 -6.56 -6.46 -20.36
N MET A 121 -6.63 -5.34 -21.06
CA MET A 121 -7.20 -5.27 -22.41
C MET A 121 -6.38 -6.07 -23.45
N MET A 122 -5.05 -6.11 -23.31
CA MET A 122 -4.19 -6.89 -24.19
C MET A 122 -4.37 -8.40 -24.00
N VAL A 123 -4.65 -8.84 -22.77
CA VAL A 123 -4.84 -10.26 -22.42
C VAL A 123 -6.31 -10.69 -22.60
N GLY A 124 -7.25 -9.78 -22.38
CA GLY A 124 -8.68 -10.09 -22.36
C GLY A 124 -9.16 -10.85 -21.13
N SER A 125 -8.35 -10.87 -20.05
CA SER A 125 -8.67 -11.55 -18.80
C SER A 125 -8.26 -10.72 -17.59
N LEU A 126 -9.07 -10.76 -16.51
CA LEU A 126 -8.79 -10.13 -15.23
C LEU A 126 -8.06 -11.05 -14.25
N ASN A 127 -7.86 -12.31 -14.63
CA ASN A 127 -7.20 -13.30 -13.81
C ASN A 127 -5.68 -13.12 -13.89
N ALA A 128 -5.03 -12.96 -12.73
CA ALA A 128 -3.59 -12.74 -12.64
C ALA A 128 -2.77 -13.89 -13.27
N ASN A 129 -3.22 -15.14 -13.13
CA ASN A 129 -2.55 -16.30 -13.74
C ASN A 129 -2.63 -16.27 -15.26
N SER A 130 -3.76 -15.84 -15.83
CA SER A 130 -3.92 -15.70 -17.29
C SER A 130 -3.00 -14.59 -17.82
N ILE A 131 -2.86 -13.49 -17.08
CA ILE A 131 -1.96 -12.40 -17.43
C ILE A 131 -0.50 -12.86 -17.38
N ALA A 132 -0.11 -13.59 -16.35
CA ALA A 132 1.24 -14.15 -16.23
C ALA A 132 1.52 -15.19 -17.32
N GLY A 133 0.55 -16.08 -17.61
CA GLY A 133 0.65 -17.08 -18.66
C GLY A 133 0.78 -16.49 -20.08
N ALA A 134 0.07 -15.40 -20.35
CA ALA A 134 0.16 -14.69 -21.64
C ALA A 134 1.55 -14.04 -21.88
N GLN A 135 2.28 -13.75 -20.81
CA GLN A 135 3.65 -13.20 -20.87
C GLN A 135 4.73 -14.28 -20.72
N ALA A 136 4.37 -15.56 -20.73
CA ALA A 136 5.33 -16.66 -20.62
C ALA A 136 6.30 -16.67 -21.81
N GLY A 137 7.58 -16.96 -21.54
CA GLY A 137 8.64 -16.96 -22.54
C GLY A 137 9.12 -15.54 -22.86
N TRP A 138 9.27 -15.23 -24.16
CA TRP A 138 9.76 -13.93 -24.64
C TRP A 138 8.66 -12.95 -25.04
N ASN A 139 7.36 -13.27 -24.80
CA ASN A 139 6.19 -12.46 -25.17
C ASN A 139 5.86 -11.38 -24.12
N TRP A 140 6.85 -10.67 -23.64
CA TRP A 140 6.63 -9.63 -22.64
C TRP A 140 5.99 -8.39 -23.29
N PHE A 141 4.87 -7.94 -22.74
CA PHE A 141 4.12 -6.79 -23.24
C PHE A 141 4.93 -5.48 -23.22
N ILE A 142 5.96 -5.38 -22.39
CA ILE A 142 6.83 -4.21 -22.33
C ILE A 142 7.53 -3.90 -23.67
N PHE A 143 7.73 -4.91 -24.54
CA PHE A 143 8.33 -4.71 -25.86
C PHE A 143 7.33 -4.21 -26.91
N THR A 144 6.04 -4.13 -26.57
CA THR A 144 5.04 -3.48 -27.42
C THR A 144 5.00 -1.98 -27.14
N PRO A 145 4.73 -1.11 -28.14
CA PRO A 145 4.72 0.34 -27.92
C PRO A 145 3.66 0.75 -26.88
N TRP A 146 2.51 0.11 -26.85
CA TRP A 146 1.44 0.34 -25.87
C TRP A 146 1.82 -0.14 -24.46
N GLY A 147 2.43 -1.31 -24.38
CA GLY A 147 2.90 -1.88 -23.12
C GLY A 147 4.05 -1.08 -22.51
N LEU A 148 4.98 -0.56 -23.32
CA LEU A 148 6.05 0.32 -22.85
C LEU A 148 5.46 1.63 -22.24
N ALA A 149 4.52 2.26 -22.94
CA ALA A 149 3.86 3.47 -22.46
C ALA A 149 3.13 3.20 -21.13
N ALA A 150 2.36 2.12 -21.06
CA ALA A 150 1.67 1.69 -19.85
C ALA A 150 2.65 1.42 -18.70
N PHE A 151 3.78 0.76 -18.98
CA PHE A 151 4.81 0.48 -17.98
C PHE A 151 5.40 1.76 -17.38
N VAL A 152 5.75 2.75 -18.21
CA VAL A 152 6.32 4.02 -17.73
C VAL A 152 5.33 4.75 -16.84
N ILE A 153 4.05 4.83 -17.26
CA ILE A 153 2.99 5.48 -16.47
C ILE A 153 2.78 4.73 -15.15
N PHE A 154 2.69 3.40 -15.22
CA PHE A 154 2.54 2.55 -14.02
C PHE A 154 3.68 2.74 -13.04
N PHE A 155 4.92 2.73 -13.52
CA PHE A 155 6.12 2.87 -12.69
C PHE A 155 6.16 4.22 -11.97
N ILE A 156 5.89 5.32 -12.67
CA ILE A 156 5.85 6.67 -12.06
C ILE A 156 4.72 6.74 -11.03
N SER A 157 3.52 6.23 -11.36
CA SER A 157 2.37 6.25 -10.46
C SER A 157 2.60 5.38 -9.23
N ALA A 158 3.22 4.21 -9.37
CA ALA A 158 3.57 3.33 -8.25
C ALA A 158 4.60 3.97 -7.32
N LEU A 159 5.59 4.71 -7.84
CA LEU A 159 6.53 5.48 -7.02
C LEU A 159 5.80 6.56 -6.20
N ALA A 160 4.83 7.23 -6.80
CA ALA A 160 4.04 8.25 -6.12
C ALA A 160 3.10 7.66 -5.06
N GLU A 161 2.48 6.51 -5.34
CA GLU A 161 1.63 5.76 -4.41
C GLU A 161 2.40 5.32 -3.16
N THR A 162 3.63 4.85 -3.36
CA THR A 162 4.50 4.40 -2.27
C THR A 162 5.18 5.54 -1.50
N ASN A 163 4.84 6.80 -1.79
CA ASN A 163 5.43 7.99 -1.18
C ASN A 163 6.97 7.96 -1.16
N ARG A 164 7.57 7.58 -2.29
CA ARG A 164 9.04 7.55 -2.44
C ARG A 164 9.55 8.82 -3.07
N SER A 165 10.78 9.18 -2.71
CA SER A 165 11.49 10.26 -3.40
C SER A 165 11.46 10.03 -4.92
N PRO A 166 11.03 11.01 -5.74
CA PRO A 166 10.80 12.43 -5.45
C PRO A 166 9.37 12.79 -4.96
N PHE A 167 8.48 11.83 -4.75
CA PHE A 167 7.08 12.03 -4.36
C PHE A 167 6.86 11.91 -2.83
N ASP A 168 7.78 12.43 -2.02
CA ASP A 168 7.77 12.32 -0.56
C ASP A 168 7.14 13.55 0.12
N LEU A 169 6.10 14.11 -0.49
CA LEU A 169 5.38 15.28 0.02
C LEU A 169 4.72 15.07 1.40
N PRO A 170 4.18 13.89 1.73
CA PRO A 170 3.55 13.65 3.02
C PRO A 170 4.52 13.67 4.21
N GLU A 171 5.79 13.40 3.97
CA GLU A 171 6.85 13.24 4.95
C GLU A 171 7.89 14.36 4.94
N ALA A 172 7.66 15.44 4.19
CA ALA A 172 8.58 16.56 4.13
C ALA A 172 8.87 17.07 5.57
N GLU A 173 9.83 16.40 6.23
CA GLU A 173 10.24 16.69 7.63
C GLU A 173 10.62 18.17 7.82
N SER A 174 11.08 18.80 6.74
CA SER A 174 11.43 20.21 6.72
C SER A 174 10.20 21.17 6.76
N GLU A 175 9.00 20.69 6.39
CA GLU A 175 7.81 21.52 6.27
C GLU A 175 6.73 21.21 7.31
N ILE A 176 6.47 19.92 7.61
CA ILE A 176 5.35 19.47 8.44
C ILE A 176 5.81 18.34 9.37
N ILE A 177 6.68 18.61 10.29
CA ILE A 177 7.23 17.74 11.36
C ILE A 177 7.16 16.21 11.06
N ALA A 178 6.00 15.56 11.09
CA ALA A 178 5.81 14.13 10.78
C ALA A 178 4.53 13.84 9.98
N GLY A 179 3.95 14.84 9.33
CA GLY A 179 2.74 14.66 8.53
C GLY A 179 1.52 14.19 9.34
N TYR A 180 0.71 13.29 8.76
CA TYR A 180 -0.56 12.84 9.34
C TYR A 180 -0.41 11.96 10.59
N PHE A 181 0.75 11.35 10.83
CA PHE A 181 1.01 10.49 12.00
C PHE A 181 1.72 11.19 13.15
N THR A 182 1.81 12.52 13.13
CA THR A 182 2.47 13.32 14.19
C THR A 182 1.94 13.04 15.59
N GLU A 183 0.64 12.81 15.73
CA GLU A 183 -0.02 12.55 17.01
C GLU A 183 -0.11 11.05 17.38
N TYR A 184 0.47 10.18 16.55
CA TYR A 184 0.49 8.75 16.82
C TYR A 184 1.79 8.36 17.53
N SER A 185 1.66 7.54 18.59
CA SER A 185 2.81 7.05 19.36
C SER A 185 2.75 5.53 19.56
N GLY A 186 3.89 4.93 19.95
CA GLY A 186 3.97 3.52 20.30
C GLY A 186 3.57 2.57 19.17
N PHE A 187 2.74 1.57 19.49
CA PHE A 187 2.32 0.54 18.55
C PHE A 187 1.51 1.07 17.37
N LYS A 188 0.69 2.12 17.56
CA LYS A 188 -0.10 2.72 16.48
C LYS A 188 0.79 3.37 15.40
N PHE A 189 1.84 4.05 15.82
CA PHE A 189 2.85 4.58 14.91
C PHE A 189 3.57 3.45 14.16
N ALA A 190 3.87 2.34 14.87
CA ALA A 190 4.50 1.18 14.27
C ALA A 190 3.65 0.55 13.16
N LEU A 191 2.32 0.51 13.30
CA LEU A 191 1.40 -0.01 12.28
C LEU A 191 1.45 0.79 10.97
N PHE A 192 1.42 2.13 11.04
CA PHE A 192 1.59 2.97 9.85
C PHE A 192 2.99 2.82 9.24
N PHE A 193 4.00 2.66 10.07
CA PHE A 193 5.37 2.49 9.62
C PHE A 193 5.65 1.10 9.02
N LEU A 194 4.95 0.06 9.48
CA LEU A 194 4.99 -1.28 8.91
C LEU A 194 4.37 -1.32 7.51
N ASP A 195 3.22 -0.70 7.32
CA ASP A 195 2.59 -0.57 6.02
C ASP A 195 3.56 0.06 5.00
N ARG A 196 4.22 1.12 5.39
CA ARG A 196 5.22 1.80 4.58
C ARG A 196 6.50 0.99 4.34
N LYS A 197 7.02 0.28 5.38
CA LYS A 197 8.21 -0.57 5.23
C LYS A 197 7.96 -1.85 4.46
N SER A 198 6.78 -2.43 4.53
CA SER A 198 6.44 -3.63 3.76
C SER A 198 6.49 -3.35 2.26
N THR A 199 6.03 -2.18 1.84
CA THR A 199 6.20 -1.71 0.46
C THR A 199 7.67 -1.44 0.09
N ARG A 200 8.52 -1.05 1.05
CA ARG A 200 9.97 -0.87 0.84
C ARG A 200 10.73 -2.18 0.65
N LEU A 201 10.40 -3.22 1.41
CA LEU A 201 11.07 -4.52 1.32
C LEU A 201 10.79 -5.22 -0.01
N ASN A 202 9.56 -5.14 -0.52
CA ASN A 202 9.21 -5.72 -1.81
C ASN A 202 9.92 -5.10 -3.01
N SER A 203 10.51 -3.91 -2.86
CA SER A 203 11.23 -3.24 -3.95
C SER A 203 12.75 -3.44 -3.93
N ILE A 204 13.30 -4.04 -2.86
CA ILE A 204 14.74 -4.33 -2.74
C ILE A 204 15.03 -5.78 -3.16
N THR A 205 14.00 -6.62 -3.27
CA THR A 205 14.13 -8.05 -3.62
C THR A 205 13.91 -8.36 -5.10
N HIS A 206 13.87 -7.34 -5.97
CA HIS A 206 13.83 -7.53 -7.43
C HIS A 206 14.99 -6.81 -8.10
#